data_f4ea2dc61fe0eb785e3db98eb58f667a
#
_entry.id   f4ea2dc61fe0eb785e3db98eb58f667a
#
_cell.length_a   1.000
_cell.length_b   1.000
_cell.length_c   1.000
_cell.angle_alpha   90.00
_cell.angle_beta   90.00
_cell.angle_gamma   90.00
#
_symmetry.space_group_name_H-M   'P 1'
#
loop_
_entity.id
_entity.type
_entity.pdbx_description
1 polymer ?
#
loop_
_entity_poly.entity_id
_entity_poly.type
_entity_poly.pdbx_seq_one_letter_code
_entity_poly.pdbx_strand_id
1 'polypeptide(L)'
;MGKTTGFIDYTRKTSTDVPPLERIENFNEFHVWLSREEQQTQAARCMDCGVPFCQAGMMIGGMASGCPLNNLIPEWNDLVYHGKWELAMHRLMATNRFPEFTSRVCPALCEAACTCGDVTGSSVTVRENEHAIIETAYAKGWLHAAPPPARTGKSVAVVGSGPSGLSVAEYLNKRGHAVTVFERADRVGGLLMYGIPNMKLDKSVIERRIKIMQAEGVEFRTNMDIGGAVAAEDLLNGYDAVVLCCGAKKARDLNVPGRDANGVHFAVDYLTSVTRSLLDSQFADGKAIDAKGKNVLVIGGGDTGNDCQGTALRQDCTDLVALEMMPQPPKERAASNPWPEWPRVLKVDYGQTECLAKFGKDPRVYQTTVKEFLKDEAGNLTGAVISTLKPERDPETGRTNMVPTGEEFTYDCQLAFIAAGFTGCENYVADAFGVELTARGNVADHSFKTNVEKVFVCGDMRRGQSLVVWGLREGRDCAAEVDRYLMGYTNL
;
A
#
# COMPACT_ATOMS: atom_id res chain seq x y z
N MET A 1 -13.09 -27.49 8.06
CA MET A 1 -13.50 -26.83 9.32
C MET A 1 -12.36 -26.95 10.32
N GLY A 2 -11.83 -25.82 10.83
CA GLY A 2 -10.84 -25.82 11.88
C GLY A 2 -11.33 -26.61 13.12
N LYS A 3 -10.71 -26.44 14.26
CA LYS A 3 -11.24 -27.04 15.48
C LYS A 3 -12.57 -26.35 15.83
N THR A 4 -13.67 -27.10 15.98
CA THR A 4 -15.02 -26.57 16.22
C THR A 4 -15.09 -25.59 17.41
N THR A 5 -14.25 -25.78 18.42
CA THR A 5 -14.15 -24.96 19.62
C THR A 5 -12.88 -24.12 19.67
N GLY A 6 -12.09 -24.09 18.58
CA GLY A 6 -10.76 -23.47 18.56
C GLY A 6 -10.77 -21.97 18.91
N PHE A 7 -11.80 -21.25 18.54
CA PHE A 7 -11.99 -19.83 18.90
C PHE A 7 -12.25 -19.60 20.39
N ILE A 8 -12.66 -20.62 21.14
CA ILE A 8 -12.84 -20.61 22.58
C ILE A 8 -11.59 -21.16 23.29
N ASP A 9 -11.04 -22.27 22.77
CA ASP A 9 -9.96 -23.02 23.42
C ASP A 9 -8.60 -22.32 23.32
N TYR A 10 -8.38 -21.55 22.24
CA TYR A 10 -7.09 -20.90 21.96
C TYR A 10 -7.20 -19.39 22.01
N THR A 11 -6.31 -18.77 22.75
CA THR A 11 -6.14 -17.31 22.74
C THR A 11 -5.48 -16.84 21.45
N ARG A 12 -5.82 -15.62 21.02
CA ARG A 12 -5.15 -14.99 19.87
C ARG A 12 -3.69 -14.72 20.23
N LYS A 13 -2.79 -15.19 19.38
CA LYS A 13 -1.36 -14.89 19.43
C LYS A 13 -0.92 -14.33 18.09
N THR A 14 -0.17 -13.23 18.11
CA THR A 14 0.42 -12.60 16.92
C THR A 14 1.93 -12.71 16.96
N SER A 15 2.57 -12.47 15.82
CA SER A 15 4.01 -12.21 15.76
C SER A 15 4.41 -11.15 16.80
N THR A 16 5.64 -11.20 17.23
CA THR A 16 6.27 -10.15 18.03
C THR A 16 7.20 -9.32 17.14
N ASP A 17 7.59 -8.17 17.62
CA ASP A 17 8.54 -7.33 16.93
C ASP A 17 9.89 -7.31 17.68
N VAL A 18 10.96 -7.13 16.94
CA VAL A 18 12.27 -6.76 17.52
C VAL A 18 12.07 -5.48 18.35
N PRO A 19 12.70 -5.36 19.55
CA PRO A 19 12.54 -4.18 20.40
C PRO A 19 12.78 -2.87 19.66
N PRO A 20 12.00 -1.80 19.94
CA PRO A 20 12.05 -0.56 19.17
C PRO A 20 13.43 0.07 19.04
N LEU A 21 14.22 0.13 20.12
CA LEU A 21 15.56 0.72 20.10
C LEU A 21 16.60 -0.13 19.36
N GLU A 22 16.37 -1.44 19.25
CA GLU A 22 17.22 -2.35 18.50
C GLU A 22 16.89 -2.30 16.99
N ARG A 23 15.59 -2.33 16.64
CA ARG A 23 15.17 -2.37 15.23
C ARG A 23 15.39 -1.06 14.47
N ILE A 24 15.52 0.09 15.14
CA ILE A 24 15.85 1.36 14.48
C ILE A 24 17.32 1.46 14.05
N GLU A 25 18.19 0.53 14.44
CA GLU A 25 19.60 0.51 14.05
C GLU A 25 19.83 0.05 12.60
N ASN A 26 18.79 -0.49 11.94
CA ASN A 26 18.88 -0.99 10.57
C ASN A 26 17.56 -0.86 9.81
N PHE A 27 17.57 -1.22 8.51
CA PHE A 27 16.40 -1.18 7.62
C PHE A 27 15.86 -2.57 7.28
N ASN A 28 16.12 -3.60 8.11
CA ASN A 28 15.59 -4.95 7.91
C ASN A 28 14.12 -5.06 8.38
N GLU A 29 13.38 -6.05 7.85
CA GLU A 29 12.08 -6.42 8.42
C GLU A 29 12.26 -6.81 9.89
N PHE A 30 11.34 -6.38 10.75
CA PHE A 30 11.50 -6.52 12.21
C PHE A 30 10.46 -7.42 12.87
N HIS A 31 9.55 -8.04 12.10
CA HIS A 31 8.59 -9.00 12.64
C HIS A 31 9.24 -10.35 12.93
N VAL A 32 9.02 -10.86 14.14
CA VAL A 32 9.41 -12.20 14.57
C VAL A 32 8.16 -13.09 14.46
N TRP A 33 8.09 -13.80 13.36
CA TRP A 33 6.90 -14.57 12.99
C TRP A 33 6.69 -15.78 13.90
N LEU A 34 5.44 -16.22 14.03
CA LEU A 34 5.07 -17.40 14.79
C LEU A 34 5.69 -18.67 14.19
N SER A 35 5.97 -19.67 15.04
CA SER A 35 6.36 -21.00 14.58
C SER A 35 5.22 -21.65 13.78
N ARG A 36 5.56 -22.69 13.04
CA ARG A 36 4.58 -23.44 12.24
C ARG A 36 3.47 -24.03 13.10
N GLU A 37 3.79 -24.55 14.27
CA GLU A 37 2.85 -25.14 15.22
C GLU A 37 1.95 -24.09 15.85
N GLU A 38 2.52 -22.95 16.21
CA GLU A 38 1.75 -21.81 16.70
C GLU A 38 0.79 -21.30 15.62
N GLN A 39 1.25 -21.22 14.38
CA GLN A 39 0.43 -20.77 13.27
C GLN A 39 -0.74 -21.73 12.98
N GLN A 40 -0.52 -23.04 13.07
CA GLN A 40 -1.59 -24.03 12.99
C GLN A 40 -2.62 -23.84 14.10
N THR A 41 -2.17 -23.56 15.32
CA THR A 41 -3.05 -23.24 16.46
C THR A 41 -3.87 -21.97 16.20
N GLN A 42 -3.27 -20.94 15.62
CA GLN A 42 -3.99 -19.70 15.30
C GLN A 42 -5.01 -19.93 14.17
N ALA A 43 -4.69 -20.71 13.17
CA ALA A 43 -5.62 -21.08 12.10
C ALA A 43 -6.83 -21.87 12.62
N ALA A 44 -6.64 -22.72 13.66
CA ALA A 44 -7.71 -23.47 14.33
C ALA A 44 -8.79 -22.57 14.96
N ARG A 45 -8.49 -21.30 15.21
CA ARG A 45 -9.46 -20.34 15.76
C ARG A 45 -10.53 -19.91 14.75
N CYS A 46 -10.39 -20.25 13.47
CA CYS A 46 -11.38 -19.93 12.47
C CYS A 46 -12.68 -20.72 12.71
N MET A 47 -13.78 -19.98 12.85
CA MET A 47 -15.12 -20.55 13.11
C MET A 47 -15.75 -21.22 11.87
N ASP A 48 -15.16 -21.01 10.68
CA ASP A 48 -15.74 -21.44 9.40
C ASP A 48 -17.20 -20.96 9.23
N CYS A 49 -17.40 -19.66 9.34
CA CYS A 49 -18.72 -19.03 9.34
C CYS A 49 -19.47 -19.31 8.04
N GLY A 50 -20.76 -19.65 8.12
CA GLY A 50 -21.63 -19.80 6.93
C GLY A 50 -21.78 -18.52 6.12
N VAL A 51 -21.61 -17.34 6.76
CA VAL A 51 -21.51 -16.02 6.12
C VAL A 51 -20.21 -15.36 6.58
N PRO A 52 -19.09 -15.62 5.91
CA PRO A 52 -17.78 -15.13 6.32
C PRO A 52 -17.55 -13.68 5.89
N PHE A 53 -17.80 -12.72 6.77
CA PHE A 53 -17.56 -11.29 6.50
C PHE A 53 -16.09 -10.99 6.16
N CYS A 54 -15.15 -11.76 6.68
CA CYS A 54 -13.72 -11.60 6.40
C CYS A 54 -13.38 -11.63 4.89
N GLN A 55 -14.16 -12.35 4.07
CA GLN A 55 -13.95 -12.44 2.62
C GLN A 55 -14.94 -11.64 1.78
N ALA A 56 -15.85 -10.89 2.39
CA ALA A 56 -16.95 -10.22 1.67
C ALA A 56 -16.50 -9.06 0.78
N GLY A 57 -15.53 -8.25 1.23
CA GLY A 57 -15.02 -7.11 0.47
C GLY A 57 -16.05 -6.03 0.14
N MET A 58 -17.10 -5.90 0.95
CA MET A 58 -18.19 -4.93 0.75
C MET A 58 -17.77 -3.52 1.16
N MET A 59 -18.30 -2.51 0.46
CA MET A 59 -18.15 -1.11 0.88
C MET A 59 -19.24 -0.76 1.88
N ILE A 60 -18.85 -0.46 3.13
CA ILE A 60 -19.75 -0.07 4.22
C ILE A 60 -19.18 1.21 4.86
N GLY A 61 -20.01 2.24 5.03
CA GLY A 61 -19.58 3.51 5.63
C GLY A 61 -18.41 4.19 4.88
N GLY A 62 -18.30 3.96 3.58
CA GLY A 62 -17.24 4.53 2.72
C GLY A 62 -15.90 3.79 2.77
N MET A 63 -15.79 2.68 3.53
CA MET A 63 -14.60 1.85 3.64
C MET A 63 -14.91 0.38 3.31
N ALA A 64 -13.89 -0.37 2.90
CA ALA A 64 -14.06 -1.80 2.68
C ALA A 64 -14.19 -2.56 4.00
N SER A 65 -15.15 -3.46 4.06
CA SER A 65 -15.35 -4.46 5.12
C SER A 65 -15.02 -5.84 4.54
N GLY A 66 -14.07 -6.54 5.15
CA GLY A 66 -13.56 -7.81 4.63
C GLY A 66 -12.58 -7.64 3.46
N CYS A 67 -12.11 -8.76 2.93
CA CYS A 67 -11.08 -8.78 1.90
C CYS A 67 -11.61 -8.42 0.51
N PRO A 68 -11.15 -7.32 -0.13
CA PRO A 68 -11.55 -6.99 -1.50
C PRO A 68 -11.20 -8.04 -2.55
N LEU A 69 -10.17 -8.85 -2.33
CA LEU A 69 -9.80 -9.98 -3.21
C LEU A 69 -10.76 -11.18 -3.08
N ASN A 70 -11.67 -11.15 -2.12
CA ASN A 70 -12.56 -12.25 -1.77
C ASN A 70 -11.79 -13.54 -1.42
N ASN A 71 -10.69 -13.39 -0.67
CA ASN A 71 -9.85 -14.50 -0.24
C ASN A 71 -10.65 -15.58 0.48
N LEU A 72 -10.40 -16.83 0.13
CA LEU A 72 -11.10 -18.02 0.68
C LEU A 72 -10.56 -18.37 2.07
N ILE A 73 -10.66 -17.41 2.99
CA ILE A 73 -10.00 -17.41 4.29
C ILE A 73 -10.37 -18.62 5.17
N PRO A 74 -11.64 -19.00 5.34
CA PRO A 74 -11.98 -20.17 6.14
C PRO A 74 -11.34 -21.44 5.61
N GLU A 75 -11.33 -21.62 4.29
CA GLU A 75 -10.84 -22.85 3.66
C GLU A 75 -9.32 -23.02 3.84
N TRP A 76 -8.52 -21.97 3.57
CA TRP A 76 -7.08 -22.12 3.78
C TRP A 76 -6.68 -22.09 5.26
N ASN A 77 -7.46 -21.50 6.17
CA ASN A 77 -7.26 -21.65 7.61
C ASN A 77 -7.45 -23.11 8.06
N ASP A 78 -8.47 -23.78 7.55
CA ASP A 78 -8.69 -25.22 7.81
C ASP A 78 -7.51 -26.06 7.33
N LEU A 79 -7.02 -25.79 6.13
CA LEU A 79 -5.88 -26.51 5.56
C LEU A 79 -4.59 -26.27 6.37
N VAL A 80 -4.35 -25.03 6.85
CA VAL A 80 -3.21 -24.73 7.74
C VAL A 80 -3.33 -25.49 9.06
N TYR A 81 -4.50 -25.47 9.70
CA TYR A 81 -4.73 -26.20 10.94
C TYR A 81 -4.39 -27.69 10.79
N HIS A 82 -4.78 -28.32 9.68
CA HIS A 82 -4.48 -29.73 9.39
C HIS A 82 -3.07 -29.98 8.83
N GLY A 83 -2.20 -28.97 8.79
CA GLY A 83 -0.83 -29.09 8.28
C GLY A 83 -0.71 -29.27 6.77
N LYS A 84 -1.79 -29.01 6.01
CA LYS A 84 -1.85 -29.18 4.55
C LYS A 84 -1.42 -27.89 3.84
N TRP A 85 -0.18 -27.47 4.09
CA TRP A 85 0.36 -26.18 3.68
C TRP A 85 0.36 -25.94 2.18
N GLU A 86 0.69 -26.95 1.36
CA GLU A 86 0.70 -26.84 -0.09
C GLU A 86 -0.71 -26.62 -0.66
N LEU A 87 -1.70 -27.34 -0.12
CA LEU A 87 -3.10 -27.11 -0.50
C LEU A 87 -3.60 -25.74 -0.05
N ALA A 88 -3.15 -25.28 1.14
CA ALA A 88 -3.44 -23.92 1.61
C ALA A 88 -2.88 -22.86 0.66
N MET A 89 -1.65 -23.04 0.16
CA MET A 89 -1.06 -22.18 -0.87
C MET A 89 -1.93 -22.16 -2.14
N HIS A 90 -2.31 -23.30 -2.67
CA HIS A 90 -3.15 -23.36 -3.87
C HIS A 90 -4.48 -22.64 -3.65
N ARG A 91 -5.06 -22.78 -2.46
CA ARG A 91 -6.34 -22.13 -2.12
C ARG A 91 -6.20 -20.64 -1.96
N LEU A 92 -5.13 -20.16 -1.34
CA LEU A 92 -4.80 -18.73 -1.23
C LEU A 92 -4.52 -18.11 -2.61
N MET A 93 -3.70 -18.78 -3.41
CA MET A 93 -3.32 -18.30 -4.76
C MET A 93 -4.48 -18.30 -5.77
N ALA A 94 -5.60 -18.97 -5.47
CA ALA A 94 -6.78 -18.92 -6.33
C ALA A 94 -7.40 -17.52 -6.42
N THR A 95 -7.32 -16.74 -5.35
CA THR A 95 -7.91 -15.39 -5.26
C THR A 95 -6.90 -14.27 -5.11
N ASN A 96 -5.72 -14.57 -4.54
CA ASN A 96 -4.63 -13.63 -4.35
C ASN A 96 -3.32 -14.16 -4.95
N ARG A 97 -2.86 -13.54 -6.02
CA ARG A 97 -1.62 -13.94 -6.70
C ARG A 97 -0.35 -13.39 -6.07
N PHE A 98 -0.46 -12.45 -5.11
CA PHE A 98 0.66 -11.75 -4.48
C PHE A 98 0.54 -11.72 -2.94
N PRO A 99 0.38 -12.89 -2.28
CA PRO A 99 0.21 -12.94 -0.82
C PRO A 99 1.43 -12.43 -0.06
N GLU A 100 2.62 -12.52 -0.62
CA GLU A 100 3.86 -11.99 -0.04
C GLU A 100 3.84 -10.47 0.13
N PHE A 101 3.08 -9.75 -0.71
CA PHE A 101 2.89 -8.31 -0.55
C PHE A 101 1.77 -8.00 0.42
N THR A 102 0.59 -8.62 0.24
CA THR A 102 -0.58 -8.33 1.08
C THR A 102 -0.37 -8.72 2.53
N SER A 103 0.30 -9.82 2.80
CA SER A 103 0.61 -10.24 4.18
C SER A 103 1.55 -9.28 4.93
N ARG A 104 2.32 -8.44 4.21
CA ARG A 104 3.23 -7.45 4.81
C ARG A 104 2.62 -6.06 4.91
N VAL A 105 1.88 -5.62 3.86
CA VAL A 105 1.49 -4.21 3.74
C VAL A 105 -0.02 -3.96 3.75
N CYS A 106 -0.87 -5.00 3.76
CA CYS A 106 -2.31 -4.83 3.90
C CYS A 106 -2.68 -4.55 5.37
N PRO A 107 -3.58 -3.59 5.65
CA PRO A 107 -4.02 -3.32 7.02
C PRO A 107 -4.93 -4.41 7.62
N ALA A 108 -5.14 -5.53 6.91
CA ALA A 108 -5.95 -6.68 7.33
C ALA A 108 -7.44 -6.36 7.53
N LEU A 109 -8.09 -5.82 6.49
CA LEU A 109 -9.54 -5.58 6.47
C LEU A 109 -10.35 -6.83 6.85
N CYS A 110 -9.83 -8.01 6.50
CA CYS A 110 -10.41 -9.32 6.84
C CYS A 110 -10.46 -9.57 8.35
N GLU A 111 -9.43 -9.16 9.09
CA GLU A 111 -9.40 -9.29 10.56
C GLU A 111 -10.39 -8.33 11.22
N ALA A 112 -10.48 -7.09 10.71
CA ALA A 112 -11.40 -6.09 11.22
C ALA A 112 -12.88 -6.48 11.05
N ALA A 113 -13.19 -7.28 10.02
CA ALA A 113 -14.54 -7.78 9.71
C ALA A 113 -14.76 -9.24 10.16
N CYS A 114 -13.80 -9.85 10.87
CA CYS A 114 -13.90 -11.24 11.32
C CYS A 114 -15.02 -11.42 12.36
N THR A 115 -15.98 -12.31 12.08
CA THR A 115 -17.08 -12.65 13.01
C THR A 115 -16.54 -13.20 14.35
N CYS A 116 -15.43 -13.94 14.34
CA CYS A 116 -14.78 -14.37 15.57
C CYS A 116 -14.35 -13.16 16.42
N GLY A 117 -13.89 -12.07 15.78
CA GLY A 117 -13.54 -10.82 16.46
C GLY A 117 -14.74 -10.15 17.12
N ASP A 118 -15.90 -10.15 16.45
CA ASP A 118 -17.14 -9.61 16.99
C ASP A 118 -17.66 -10.42 18.19
N VAL A 119 -17.65 -11.76 18.07
CA VAL A 119 -18.20 -12.67 19.10
C VAL A 119 -17.29 -12.78 20.31
N THR A 120 -15.96 -12.81 20.14
CA THR A 120 -14.99 -13.10 21.20
C THR A 120 -14.12 -11.90 21.60
N GLY A 121 -14.26 -10.75 20.91
CA GLY A 121 -13.36 -9.60 21.05
C GLY A 121 -11.99 -9.82 20.41
N SER A 122 -11.75 -10.94 19.72
CA SER A 122 -10.42 -11.35 19.25
C SER A 122 -10.49 -12.09 17.91
N SER A 123 -10.18 -11.38 16.81
CA SER A 123 -10.20 -11.93 15.45
C SER A 123 -9.17 -13.06 15.23
N VAL A 124 -9.35 -13.82 14.17
CA VAL A 124 -8.34 -14.75 13.65
C VAL A 124 -7.17 -13.94 13.07
N THR A 125 -5.93 -14.41 13.23
CA THR A 125 -4.70 -13.81 12.68
C THR A 125 -4.55 -14.12 11.20
N VAL A 126 -5.45 -13.56 10.39
CA VAL A 126 -5.58 -13.89 8.97
C VAL A 126 -4.33 -13.49 8.17
N ARG A 127 -3.82 -12.28 8.44
CA ARG A 127 -2.62 -11.77 7.76
C ARG A 127 -1.39 -12.62 8.04
N GLU A 128 -1.23 -13.08 9.26
CA GLU A 128 -0.09 -13.93 9.64
C GLU A 128 -0.23 -15.35 9.08
N ASN A 129 -1.45 -15.90 9.02
CA ASN A 129 -1.70 -17.17 8.33
C ASN A 129 -1.35 -17.06 6.84
N GLU A 130 -1.75 -15.96 6.17
CA GLU A 130 -1.39 -15.67 4.79
C GLU A 130 0.12 -15.61 4.59
N HIS A 131 0.84 -14.89 5.47
CA HIS A 131 2.30 -14.82 5.46
C HIS A 131 2.95 -16.20 5.62
N ALA A 132 2.51 -16.97 6.61
CA ALA A 132 3.07 -18.29 6.87
C ALA A 132 2.86 -19.27 5.70
N ILE A 133 1.71 -19.20 5.02
CA ILE A 133 1.43 -20.00 3.83
C ILE A 133 2.41 -19.67 2.71
N ILE A 134 2.55 -18.40 2.36
CA ILE A 134 3.36 -17.99 1.20
C ILE A 134 4.86 -18.16 1.45
N GLU A 135 5.36 -17.83 2.66
CA GLU A 135 6.78 -18.04 2.98
C GLU A 135 7.13 -19.53 3.05
N THR A 136 6.21 -20.37 3.55
CA THR A 136 6.39 -21.83 3.48
C THR A 136 6.46 -22.31 2.02
N ALA A 137 5.63 -21.77 1.15
CA ALA A 137 5.62 -22.14 -0.28
C ALA A 137 6.94 -21.79 -0.98
N TYR A 138 7.49 -20.60 -0.72
CA TYR A 138 8.81 -20.21 -1.23
C TYR A 138 9.93 -21.10 -0.65
N ALA A 139 9.93 -21.30 0.67
CA ALA A 139 10.96 -22.13 1.35
C ALA A 139 10.95 -23.59 0.91
N LYS A 140 9.80 -24.12 0.50
CA LYS A 140 9.64 -25.50 -0.01
C LYS A 140 9.80 -25.61 -1.53
N GLY A 141 9.94 -24.49 -2.26
CA GLY A 141 10.02 -24.48 -3.71
C GLY A 141 8.71 -24.85 -4.43
N TRP A 142 7.57 -24.79 -3.73
CA TRP A 142 6.26 -25.06 -4.34
C TRP A 142 5.83 -23.95 -5.28
N LEU A 143 6.28 -22.73 -5.00
CA LEU A 143 6.05 -21.59 -5.87
C LEU A 143 7.21 -21.46 -6.87
N HIS A 144 6.98 -21.89 -8.08
CA HIS A 144 7.92 -21.88 -9.19
C HIS A 144 7.25 -21.37 -10.47
N ALA A 145 8.06 -21.06 -11.47
CA ALA A 145 7.55 -20.60 -12.76
C ALA A 145 6.72 -21.69 -13.45
N ALA A 146 5.51 -21.32 -13.87
CA ALA A 146 4.59 -22.18 -14.61
C ALA A 146 4.11 -21.39 -15.85
N PRO A 147 4.89 -21.37 -16.94
CA PRO A 147 4.50 -20.68 -18.17
C PRO A 147 3.17 -21.19 -18.71
N PRO A 148 2.38 -20.37 -19.40
CA PRO A 148 1.12 -20.81 -19.98
C PRO A 148 1.38 -21.90 -21.04
N PRO A 149 0.53 -22.94 -21.12
CA PRO A 149 0.73 -24.08 -22.01
C PRO A 149 0.61 -23.69 -23.50
N ALA A 150 -0.07 -22.59 -23.79
CA ALA A 150 -0.23 -22.07 -25.15
C ALA A 150 -0.28 -20.54 -25.14
N ARG A 151 0.23 -19.93 -26.22
CA ARG A 151 0.13 -18.48 -26.45
C ARG A 151 -1.06 -18.17 -27.36
N THR A 152 -1.76 -17.07 -27.07
CA THR A 152 -2.94 -16.61 -27.84
C THR A 152 -2.58 -15.90 -29.13
N GLY A 153 -1.33 -15.50 -29.29
CA GLY A 153 -0.88 -14.63 -30.39
C GLY A 153 -1.24 -13.15 -30.19
N LYS A 154 -1.83 -12.77 -29.04
CA LYS A 154 -2.14 -11.39 -28.69
C LYS A 154 -1.07 -10.81 -27.78
N SER A 155 -0.82 -9.50 -27.94
CA SER A 155 0.18 -8.73 -27.20
C SER A 155 -0.45 -7.60 -26.40
N VAL A 156 -0.01 -7.40 -25.17
CA VAL A 156 -0.51 -6.35 -24.26
C VAL A 156 0.65 -5.56 -23.67
N ALA A 157 0.59 -4.23 -23.78
CA ALA A 157 1.45 -3.32 -23.05
C ALA A 157 0.80 -2.93 -21.72
N VAL A 158 1.55 -3.05 -20.61
CA VAL A 158 1.14 -2.59 -19.29
C VAL A 158 2.05 -1.44 -18.89
N VAL A 159 1.48 -0.25 -18.67
CA VAL A 159 2.24 0.97 -18.30
C VAL A 159 2.18 1.16 -16.80
N GLY A 160 3.30 0.94 -16.13
CA GLY A 160 3.43 0.95 -14.67
C GLY A 160 3.46 -0.45 -14.07
N SER A 161 4.44 -0.67 -13.19
CA SER A 161 4.72 -1.95 -12.54
C SER A 161 4.29 -2.01 -11.06
N GLY A 162 3.42 -1.10 -10.61
CA GLY A 162 2.82 -1.16 -9.28
C GLY A 162 1.90 -2.39 -9.11
N PRO A 163 1.26 -2.56 -7.93
CA PRO A 163 0.42 -3.72 -7.65
C PRO A 163 -0.61 -4.03 -8.74
N SER A 164 -1.28 -3.01 -9.28
CA SER A 164 -2.29 -3.19 -10.34
C SER A 164 -1.67 -3.68 -11.64
N GLY A 165 -0.53 -3.10 -12.06
CA GLY A 165 0.17 -3.52 -13.27
C GLY A 165 0.74 -4.93 -13.16
N LEU A 166 1.32 -5.29 -12.01
CA LEU A 166 1.77 -6.67 -11.76
C LEU A 166 0.60 -7.67 -11.82
N SER A 167 -0.55 -7.29 -11.26
CA SER A 167 -1.74 -8.13 -11.28
C SER A 167 -2.27 -8.32 -12.70
N VAL A 168 -2.39 -7.23 -13.51
CA VAL A 168 -2.74 -7.32 -14.92
C VAL A 168 -1.80 -8.26 -15.66
N ALA A 169 -0.49 -8.06 -15.49
CA ALA A 169 0.53 -8.85 -16.18
C ALA A 169 0.47 -10.34 -15.83
N GLU A 170 0.30 -10.67 -14.56
CA GLU A 170 0.18 -12.05 -14.07
C GLU A 170 -1.04 -12.76 -14.71
N TYR A 171 -2.24 -12.15 -14.63
CA TYR A 171 -3.45 -12.77 -15.15
C TYR A 171 -3.44 -12.90 -16.67
N LEU A 172 -3.02 -11.87 -17.41
CA LEU A 172 -2.96 -11.91 -18.87
C LEU A 172 -1.89 -12.88 -19.39
N ASN A 173 -0.72 -12.92 -18.74
CA ASN A 173 0.31 -13.89 -19.09
C ASN A 173 -0.16 -15.34 -18.84
N LYS A 174 -0.79 -15.62 -17.71
CA LYS A 174 -1.38 -16.94 -17.40
C LYS A 174 -2.46 -17.34 -18.42
N ARG A 175 -3.20 -16.38 -18.94
CA ARG A 175 -4.17 -16.59 -20.01
C ARG A 175 -3.52 -16.92 -21.35
N GLY A 176 -2.23 -16.63 -21.51
CA GLY A 176 -1.45 -16.92 -22.71
C GLY A 176 -1.14 -15.71 -23.59
N HIS A 177 -1.52 -14.49 -23.18
CA HIS A 177 -1.12 -13.29 -23.92
C HIS A 177 0.39 -13.00 -23.74
N ALA A 178 1.01 -12.39 -24.73
CA ALA A 178 2.35 -11.83 -24.61
C ALA A 178 2.25 -10.49 -23.87
N VAL A 179 2.90 -10.35 -22.72
CA VAL A 179 2.80 -9.16 -21.87
C VAL A 179 4.15 -8.50 -21.71
N THR A 180 4.21 -7.19 -22.01
CA THR A 180 5.35 -6.33 -21.71
C THR A 180 4.92 -5.27 -20.71
N VAL A 181 5.62 -5.19 -19.59
CA VAL A 181 5.41 -4.18 -18.52
C VAL A 181 6.47 -3.10 -18.69
N PHE A 182 6.04 -1.86 -18.85
CA PHE A 182 6.89 -0.67 -18.93
C PHE A 182 6.91 0.04 -17.59
N GLU A 183 8.09 0.28 -17.04
CA GLU A 183 8.30 0.98 -15.79
C GLU A 183 9.26 2.16 -15.97
N ARG A 184 8.85 3.35 -15.52
CA ARG A 184 9.69 4.55 -15.62
C ARG A 184 10.90 4.53 -14.69
N ALA A 185 10.78 3.84 -13.55
CA ALA A 185 11.89 3.69 -12.62
C ALA A 185 12.89 2.60 -13.09
N ASP A 186 14.03 2.57 -12.45
CA ASP A 186 15.10 1.58 -12.67
C ASP A 186 14.75 0.18 -12.14
N ARG A 187 13.75 0.09 -11.22
CA ARG A 187 13.28 -1.18 -10.63
C ARG A 187 11.76 -1.29 -10.70
N VAL A 188 11.30 -2.51 -10.87
CA VAL A 188 9.89 -2.89 -10.90
C VAL A 188 9.29 -2.88 -9.50
N GLY A 189 8.00 -2.53 -9.38
CA GLY A 189 7.25 -2.61 -8.11
C GLY A 189 6.48 -1.34 -7.73
N GLY A 190 6.74 -0.22 -8.39
CA GLY A 190 6.07 1.05 -8.09
C GLY A 190 6.24 1.46 -6.62
N LEU A 191 5.12 1.73 -5.91
CA LEU A 191 5.18 2.09 -4.49
C LEU A 191 5.64 0.95 -3.58
N LEU A 192 5.49 -0.32 -3.96
CA LEU A 192 6.07 -1.44 -3.21
C LEU A 192 7.60 -1.34 -3.16
N MET A 193 8.21 -0.91 -4.27
CA MET A 193 9.66 -0.76 -4.37
C MET A 193 10.14 0.50 -3.65
N TYR A 194 9.55 1.68 -3.96
CA TYR A 194 10.11 2.96 -3.57
C TYR A 194 9.26 3.79 -2.61
N GLY A 195 7.96 3.48 -2.45
CA GLY A 195 7.09 4.21 -1.53
C GLY A 195 7.00 3.57 -0.14
N ILE A 196 7.21 2.26 -0.05
CA ILE A 196 7.21 1.50 1.20
C ILE A 196 8.67 1.27 1.63
N PRO A 197 9.07 1.60 2.87
CA PRO A 197 10.45 1.41 3.30
C PRO A 197 10.83 -0.07 3.44
N ASN A 198 12.13 -0.37 3.36
CA ASN A 198 12.64 -1.75 3.35
C ASN A 198 12.29 -2.52 4.65
N MET A 199 12.28 -1.83 5.79
CA MET A 199 11.94 -2.46 7.08
C MET A 199 10.47 -2.92 7.18
N LYS A 200 9.60 -2.47 6.29
CA LYS A 200 8.19 -2.91 6.20
C LYS A 200 7.98 -3.95 5.09
N LEU A 201 8.76 -3.86 4.02
CA LEU A 201 8.76 -4.80 2.90
C LEU A 201 10.16 -4.90 2.31
N ASP A 202 10.86 -5.97 2.60
CA ASP A 202 12.18 -6.24 2.03
C ASP A 202 12.10 -6.39 0.50
N LYS A 203 12.99 -5.71 -0.22
CA LYS A 203 12.90 -5.62 -1.68
C LYS A 203 13.21 -6.93 -2.40
N SER A 204 13.93 -7.84 -1.74
CA SER A 204 14.14 -9.20 -2.23
C SER A 204 12.84 -9.98 -2.41
N VAL A 205 11.80 -9.66 -1.62
CA VAL A 205 10.45 -10.23 -1.74
C VAL A 205 9.81 -9.86 -3.08
N ILE A 206 10.02 -8.63 -3.55
CA ILE A 206 9.56 -8.18 -4.87
C ILE A 206 10.38 -8.87 -5.96
N GLU A 207 11.70 -8.85 -5.83
CA GLU A 207 12.60 -9.40 -6.83
C GLU A 207 12.36 -10.91 -7.08
N ARG A 208 12.13 -11.70 -6.03
CA ARG A 208 11.85 -13.15 -6.20
C ARG A 208 10.55 -13.38 -6.99
N ARG A 209 9.51 -12.54 -6.79
CA ARG A 209 8.26 -12.62 -7.57
C ARG A 209 8.47 -12.23 -9.02
N ILE A 210 9.21 -11.15 -9.28
CA ILE A 210 9.50 -10.69 -10.63
C ILE A 210 10.28 -11.75 -11.40
N LYS A 211 11.25 -12.43 -10.78
CA LYS A 211 11.99 -13.55 -11.41
C LYS A 211 11.07 -14.68 -11.84
N ILE A 212 10.05 -15.03 -11.04
CA ILE A 212 9.05 -16.03 -11.43
C ILE A 212 8.26 -15.56 -12.64
N MET A 213 7.72 -14.34 -12.62
CA MET A 213 6.94 -13.78 -13.72
C MET A 213 7.77 -13.68 -15.02
N GLN A 214 9.05 -13.31 -14.92
CA GLN A 214 9.97 -13.31 -16.07
C GLN A 214 10.18 -14.72 -16.65
N ALA A 215 10.39 -15.72 -15.79
CA ALA A 215 10.52 -17.11 -16.20
C ALA A 215 9.23 -17.68 -16.81
N GLU A 216 8.07 -17.11 -16.49
CA GLU A 216 6.77 -17.41 -17.10
C GLU A 216 6.55 -16.67 -18.43
N GLY A 217 7.43 -15.73 -18.80
CA GLY A 217 7.43 -15.03 -20.07
C GLY A 217 6.84 -13.63 -20.05
N VAL A 218 6.68 -13.01 -18.87
CA VAL A 218 6.41 -11.57 -18.77
C VAL A 218 7.70 -10.81 -19.03
N GLU A 219 7.67 -9.87 -19.96
CA GLU A 219 8.79 -8.97 -20.23
C GLU A 219 8.66 -7.71 -19.36
N PHE A 220 9.74 -7.30 -18.68
CA PHE A 220 9.82 -6.05 -17.95
C PHE A 220 10.86 -5.12 -18.58
N ARG A 221 10.43 -3.90 -18.91
CA ARG A 221 11.29 -2.84 -19.47
C ARG A 221 11.30 -1.66 -18.50
N THR A 222 12.40 -1.51 -17.78
CA THR A 222 12.64 -0.40 -16.85
C THR A 222 13.27 0.80 -17.54
N ASN A 223 13.27 1.98 -16.87
CA ASN A 223 13.72 3.26 -17.41
C ASN A 223 12.94 3.67 -18.69
N MET A 224 11.68 3.29 -18.79
CA MET A 224 10.79 3.54 -19.92
C MET A 224 9.64 4.44 -19.47
N ASP A 225 9.83 5.75 -19.59
CA ASP A 225 8.83 6.75 -19.23
C ASP A 225 7.87 7.02 -20.39
N ILE A 226 6.76 6.29 -20.40
CA ILE A 226 5.75 6.35 -21.47
C ILE A 226 4.94 7.65 -21.34
N GLY A 227 4.82 8.36 -22.45
CA GLY A 227 4.23 9.70 -22.49
C GLY A 227 5.22 10.83 -22.14
N GLY A 228 6.42 10.46 -21.65
CA GLY A 228 7.57 11.33 -21.48
C GLY A 228 8.62 11.06 -22.55
N ALA A 229 9.65 10.29 -22.20
CA ALA A 229 10.75 9.97 -23.13
C ALA A 229 10.35 8.98 -24.23
N VAL A 230 9.30 8.18 -24.03
CA VAL A 230 8.80 7.18 -25.00
C VAL A 230 7.39 7.58 -25.43
N ALA A 231 7.15 7.65 -26.73
CA ALA A 231 5.85 8.07 -27.26
C ALA A 231 4.74 7.04 -26.96
N ALA A 232 3.55 7.51 -26.63
CA ALA A 232 2.38 6.66 -26.42
C ALA A 232 1.97 5.93 -27.71
N GLU A 233 2.15 6.58 -28.87
CA GLU A 233 1.88 6.04 -30.20
C GLU A 233 2.66 4.77 -30.50
N ASP A 234 3.87 4.62 -29.96
CA ASP A 234 4.67 3.39 -30.15
C ASP A 234 3.96 2.18 -29.52
N LEU A 235 3.32 2.38 -28.36
CA LEU A 235 2.54 1.32 -27.71
C LEU A 235 1.20 1.10 -28.43
N LEU A 236 0.55 2.19 -28.83
CA LEU A 236 -0.70 2.10 -29.58
C LEU A 236 -0.53 1.38 -30.94
N ASN A 237 0.59 1.53 -31.59
CA ASN A 237 0.88 0.86 -32.86
C ASN A 237 1.46 -0.56 -32.69
N GLY A 238 2.18 -0.80 -31.59
CA GLY A 238 2.93 -2.03 -31.36
C GLY A 238 2.18 -3.14 -30.62
N TYR A 239 1.05 -2.87 -29.98
CA TYR A 239 0.33 -3.82 -29.14
C TYR A 239 -1.16 -3.90 -29.48
N ASP A 240 -1.76 -5.06 -29.23
CA ASP A 240 -3.20 -5.29 -29.44
C ASP A 240 -4.06 -4.58 -28.37
N ALA A 241 -3.53 -4.39 -27.17
CA ALA A 241 -4.15 -3.59 -26.10
C ALA A 241 -3.08 -2.92 -25.22
N VAL A 242 -3.46 -1.80 -24.57
CA VAL A 242 -2.64 -1.05 -23.61
C VAL A 242 -3.40 -0.89 -22.33
N VAL A 243 -2.75 -1.13 -21.17
CA VAL A 243 -3.34 -0.95 -19.85
C VAL A 243 -2.54 0.07 -19.05
N LEU A 244 -3.19 1.16 -18.66
CA LEU A 244 -2.59 2.24 -17.87
C LEU A 244 -2.71 1.91 -16.37
N CYS A 245 -1.57 1.72 -15.71
CA CYS A 245 -1.45 1.33 -14.31
C CYS A 245 -0.49 2.24 -13.53
N CYS A 246 -0.40 3.53 -13.88
CA CYS A 246 0.63 4.45 -13.38
C CYS A 246 0.37 4.94 -11.94
N GLY A 247 -0.77 4.57 -11.36
CA GLY A 247 -1.15 4.96 -10.00
C GLY A 247 -1.64 6.41 -9.88
N ALA A 248 -1.87 6.86 -8.63
CA ALA A 248 -2.17 8.25 -8.29
C ALA A 248 -0.90 8.87 -7.71
N LYS A 249 -0.15 9.61 -8.50
CA LYS A 249 1.17 10.15 -8.11
C LYS A 249 1.22 11.67 -8.00
N LYS A 250 0.11 12.37 -8.33
CA LYS A 250 0.02 13.81 -8.13
C LYS A 250 -0.16 14.10 -6.64
N ALA A 251 0.95 14.37 -5.95
CA ALA A 251 0.93 14.63 -4.52
C ALA A 251 0.07 15.86 -4.19
N ARG A 252 -0.65 15.80 -3.08
CA ARG A 252 -1.32 16.98 -2.51
C ARG A 252 -0.27 17.85 -1.87
N ASP A 253 -0.14 19.08 -2.37
CA ASP A 253 0.78 20.08 -1.84
C ASP A 253 0.09 21.02 -0.85
N LEU A 254 0.91 21.76 -0.10
CA LEU A 254 0.49 22.82 0.80
C LEU A 254 0.76 24.18 0.15
N ASN A 255 -0.31 24.95 -0.04
CA ASN A 255 -0.17 26.32 -0.57
C ASN A 255 0.01 27.31 0.61
N VAL A 256 1.23 27.30 1.19
CA VAL A 256 1.58 28.13 2.34
C VAL A 256 2.90 28.88 2.08
N PRO A 257 3.13 30.05 2.72
CA PRO A 257 4.39 30.75 2.64
C PRO A 257 5.57 29.84 3.02
N GLY A 258 6.71 30.03 2.35
CA GLY A 258 7.93 29.27 2.63
C GLY A 258 7.94 27.82 2.14
N ARG A 259 6.91 27.37 1.37
CA ARG A 259 6.83 26.00 0.82
C ARG A 259 8.06 25.62 -0.03
N ASP A 260 8.71 26.61 -0.62
CA ASP A 260 9.91 26.48 -1.44
C ASP A 260 11.22 26.35 -0.63
N ALA A 261 11.16 26.28 0.71
CA ALA A 261 12.35 26.14 1.54
C ALA A 261 13.11 24.83 1.25
N ASN A 262 14.45 24.93 1.20
CA ASN A 262 15.31 23.76 1.13
C ASN A 262 15.12 22.92 2.39
N GLY A 263 14.69 21.67 2.25
CA GLY A 263 14.33 20.78 3.35
C GLY A 263 12.84 20.44 3.44
N VAL A 264 11.99 21.06 2.61
CA VAL A 264 10.57 20.70 2.49
C VAL A 264 10.36 19.77 1.29
N HIS A 265 10.05 18.49 1.53
CA HIS A 265 9.93 17.45 0.52
C HIS A 265 8.57 16.76 0.56
N PHE A 266 8.16 16.16 -0.54
CA PHE A 266 7.08 15.18 -0.47
C PHE A 266 7.57 13.88 0.18
N ALA A 267 6.71 13.25 0.97
CA ALA A 267 7.01 12.01 1.66
C ALA A 267 7.52 10.89 0.73
N VAL A 268 6.91 10.74 -0.46
CA VAL A 268 7.33 9.72 -1.43
C VAL A 268 8.71 10.01 -2.00
N ASP A 269 9.10 11.26 -2.19
CA ASP A 269 10.44 11.62 -2.67
C ASP A 269 11.50 11.26 -1.61
N TYR A 270 11.20 11.56 -0.34
CA TYR A 270 12.04 11.15 0.78
C TYR A 270 12.20 9.62 0.83
N LEU A 271 11.10 8.87 0.90
CA LEU A 271 11.13 7.40 0.98
C LEU A 271 11.81 6.77 -0.26
N THR A 272 11.61 7.35 -1.45
CA THR A 272 12.27 6.92 -2.67
C THR A 272 13.78 7.15 -2.60
N SER A 273 14.23 8.33 -2.17
CA SER A 273 15.65 8.67 -2.09
C SER A 273 16.39 7.74 -1.11
N VAL A 274 15.79 7.51 0.08
CA VAL A 274 16.35 6.63 1.10
C VAL A 274 16.42 5.18 0.63
N THR A 275 15.32 4.65 0.08
CA THR A 275 15.29 3.26 -0.39
C THR A 275 16.25 3.04 -1.57
N ARG A 276 16.34 3.99 -2.50
CA ARG A 276 17.27 3.90 -3.64
C ARG A 276 18.73 3.88 -3.16
N SER A 277 19.12 4.83 -2.32
CA SER A 277 20.49 4.89 -1.77
C SER A 277 20.84 3.65 -0.94
N LEU A 278 19.88 3.11 -0.16
CA LEU A 278 20.06 1.85 0.55
C LEU A 278 20.37 0.69 -0.41
N LEU A 279 19.57 0.55 -1.49
CA LEU A 279 19.70 -0.57 -2.44
C LEU A 279 20.93 -0.43 -3.35
N ASP A 280 21.28 0.79 -3.75
CA ASP A 280 22.37 1.03 -4.71
C ASP A 280 23.75 0.96 -4.04
N SER A 281 23.87 1.41 -2.78
CA SER A 281 25.18 1.65 -2.19
C SER A 281 25.23 1.45 -0.68
N GLN A 282 24.15 1.04 -0.01
CA GLN A 282 24.04 1.04 1.45
C GLN A 282 24.39 2.43 2.04
N PHE A 283 23.84 3.47 1.40
CA PHE A 283 24.04 4.89 1.72
C PHE A 283 25.43 5.48 1.42
N ALA A 284 26.36 4.73 0.82
CA ALA A 284 27.68 5.22 0.50
C ALA A 284 27.70 6.30 -0.60
N ASP A 285 26.63 6.42 -1.40
CA ASP A 285 26.50 7.42 -2.47
C ASP A 285 26.12 8.83 -1.98
N GLY A 286 25.68 8.95 -0.73
CA GLY A 286 25.28 10.23 -0.12
C GLY A 286 24.07 10.91 -0.80
N LYS A 287 23.27 10.18 -1.58
CA LYS A 287 22.14 10.73 -2.35
C LYS A 287 20.80 10.71 -1.59
N ALA A 288 20.72 10.00 -0.49
CA ALA A 288 19.53 10.00 0.35
C ALA A 288 19.28 11.39 0.94
N ILE A 289 18.03 11.79 1.02
CA ILE A 289 17.63 12.90 1.90
C ILE A 289 17.90 12.44 3.32
N ASP A 290 18.83 13.12 4.01
CA ASP A 290 19.37 12.67 5.29
C ASP A 290 18.75 13.44 6.46
N ALA A 291 18.15 12.68 7.41
CA ALA A 291 17.56 13.22 8.64
C ALA A 291 18.52 13.22 9.83
N LYS A 292 19.76 12.75 9.67
CA LYS A 292 20.72 12.64 10.76
C LYS A 292 20.98 13.98 11.43
N GLY A 293 20.82 14.01 12.76
CA GLY A 293 21.07 15.21 13.56
C GLY A 293 20.09 16.36 13.31
N LYS A 294 18.94 16.11 12.67
CA LYS A 294 17.92 17.11 12.36
C LYS A 294 16.64 16.86 13.12
N ASN A 295 15.92 17.93 13.41
CA ASN A 295 14.53 17.84 13.82
C ASN A 295 13.64 17.69 12.58
N VAL A 296 12.69 16.78 12.63
CA VAL A 296 11.85 16.37 11.50
C VAL A 296 10.38 16.69 11.78
N LEU A 297 9.74 17.34 10.81
CA LEU A 297 8.31 17.58 10.80
C LEU A 297 7.64 16.68 9.76
N VAL A 298 6.67 15.84 10.17
CA VAL A 298 5.86 15.04 9.24
C VAL A 298 4.45 15.63 9.19
N ILE A 299 3.92 15.87 8.00
CA ILE A 299 2.61 16.49 7.81
C ILE A 299 1.66 15.44 7.22
N GLY A 300 0.82 14.86 8.07
CA GLY A 300 -0.12 13.79 7.77
C GLY A 300 0.09 12.55 8.63
N GLY A 301 -0.99 12.07 9.27
CA GLY A 301 -0.97 10.97 10.25
C GLY A 301 -1.23 9.58 9.68
N GLY A 302 -1.29 9.40 8.36
CA GLY A 302 -1.53 8.11 7.70
C GLY A 302 -0.29 7.20 7.63
N ASP A 303 -0.43 6.04 6.98
CA ASP A 303 0.63 5.03 6.84
C ASP A 303 1.92 5.61 6.24
N THR A 304 1.82 6.48 5.21
CA THR A 304 2.99 7.14 4.61
C THR A 304 3.72 8.04 5.60
N GLY A 305 2.97 8.78 6.44
CA GLY A 305 3.55 9.59 7.52
C GLY A 305 4.29 8.73 8.53
N ASN A 306 3.69 7.59 8.95
CA ASN A 306 4.34 6.63 9.82
C ASN A 306 5.63 6.03 9.20
N ASP A 307 5.61 5.73 7.90
CA ASP A 307 6.78 5.24 7.17
C ASP A 307 7.91 6.29 7.14
N CYS A 308 7.58 7.58 7.00
CA CYS A 308 8.56 8.68 7.15
C CYS A 308 9.12 8.78 8.57
N GLN A 309 8.28 8.62 9.60
CA GLN A 309 8.73 8.63 11.00
C GLN A 309 9.75 7.52 11.25
N GLY A 310 9.41 6.27 10.93
CA GLY A 310 10.31 5.13 11.12
C GLY A 310 11.60 5.22 10.30
N THR A 311 11.54 5.83 9.12
CA THR A 311 12.73 6.06 8.28
C THR A 311 13.64 7.13 8.89
N ALA A 312 13.09 8.26 9.39
CA ALA A 312 13.85 9.32 10.00
C ALA A 312 14.52 8.88 11.32
N LEU A 313 13.84 8.03 12.11
CA LEU A 313 14.39 7.44 13.33
C LEU A 313 15.61 6.56 13.04
N ARG A 314 15.58 5.78 11.94
CA ARG A 314 16.71 4.95 11.49
C ARG A 314 17.88 5.77 10.94
N GLN A 315 17.63 6.98 10.49
CA GLN A 315 18.68 7.95 10.11
C GLN A 315 19.18 8.79 11.29
N ASP A 316 18.75 8.49 12.53
CA ASP A 316 19.19 9.16 13.75
C ASP A 316 18.80 10.65 13.80
N CYS A 317 17.55 10.97 13.50
CA CYS A 317 16.99 12.30 13.75
C CYS A 317 17.01 12.65 15.26
N THR A 318 17.10 13.95 15.58
CA THR A 318 17.21 14.44 16.96
C THR A 318 15.86 14.66 17.64
N ASP A 319 14.85 15.01 16.89
CA ASP A 319 13.46 15.10 17.34
C ASP A 319 12.49 14.88 16.17
N LEU A 320 11.26 14.51 16.48
CA LEU A 320 10.23 14.27 15.50
C LEU A 320 8.85 14.70 15.98
N VAL A 321 8.15 15.46 15.14
CA VAL A 321 6.74 15.84 15.32
C VAL A 321 5.95 15.46 14.09
N ALA A 322 4.75 14.91 14.28
CA ALA A 322 3.83 14.54 13.22
C ALA A 322 2.49 15.29 13.38
N LEU A 323 2.12 16.08 12.40
CA LEU A 323 0.88 16.84 12.42
C LEU A 323 -0.27 16.01 11.85
N GLU A 324 -1.35 15.94 12.59
CA GLU A 324 -2.61 15.33 12.14
C GLU A 324 -3.72 16.39 12.17
N MET A 325 -4.31 16.64 11.01
CA MET A 325 -5.34 17.66 10.87
C MET A 325 -6.63 17.29 11.61
N MET A 326 -6.96 16.01 11.67
CA MET A 326 -8.18 15.52 12.31
C MET A 326 -8.03 15.37 13.82
N PRO A 327 -9.14 15.37 14.60
CA PRO A 327 -9.11 15.02 16.00
C PRO A 327 -8.56 13.62 16.26
N GLN A 328 -7.97 13.42 17.43
CA GLN A 328 -7.50 12.09 17.85
C GLN A 328 -8.67 11.10 17.84
N PRO A 329 -8.54 9.96 17.13
CA PRO A 329 -9.56 8.91 17.16
C PRO A 329 -9.76 8.34 18.57
N PRO A 330 -10.96 7.82 18.89
CA PRO A 330 -11.20 7.18 20.17
C PRO A 330 -10.40 5.87 20.29
N LYS A 331 -10.15 5.41 21.52
CA LYS A 331 -9.46 4.14 21.77
C LYS A 331 -10.28 2.92 21.37
N GLU A 332 -11.61 3.03 21.45
CA GLU A 332 -12.57 1.96 21.16
C GLU A 332 -13.58 2.43 20.10
N ARG A 333 -14.28 1.49 19.47
CA ARG A 333 -15.31 1.81 18.48
C ARG A 333 -16.41 2.67 19.10
N ALA A 334 -16.74 3.78 18.45
CA ALA A 334 -17.94 4.55 18.79
C ALA A 334 -19.22 3.81 18.32
N ALA A 335 -20.34 4.10 18.95
CA ALA A 335 -21.65 3.55 18.54
C ALA A 335 -22.01 3.90 17.07
N SER A 336 -21.50 5.02 16.56
CA SER A 336 -21.64 5.44 15.15
C SER A 336 -20.72 4.72 14.16
N ASN A 337 -19.88 3.80 14.64
CA ASN A 337 -18.98 2.99 13.82
C ASN A 337 -19.07 1.51 14.23
N PRO A 338 -20.24 0.88 14.03
CA PRO A 338 -20.47 -0.51 14.46
C PRO A 338 -19.68 -1.51 13.59
N TRP A 339 -19.42 -2.70 14.14
CA TRP A 339 -18.98 -3.84 13.33
C TRP A 339 -20.08 -4.17 12.28
N PRO A 340 -19.75 -4.56 11.06
CA PRO A 340 -18.43 -4.90 10.52
C PRO A 340 -17.73 -3.74 9.77
N GLU A 341 -18.08 -2.48 10.02
CA GLU A 341 -17.37 -1.35 9.44
C GLU A 341 -15.87 -1.37 9.80
N TRP A 342 -15.05 -0.72 8.98
CA TRP A 342 -13.64 -0.48 9.33
C TRP A 342 -13.54 0.31 10.64
N PRO A 343 -12.74 -0.15 11.64
CA PRO A 343 -12.66 0.53 12.93
C PRO A 343 -11.97 1.89 12.82
N ARG A 344 -12.68 2.94 13.20
CA ARG A 344 -12.17 4.32 13.30
C ARG A 344 -11.65 4.56 14.72
N VAL A 345 -10.59 3.86 15.08
CA VAL A 345 -9.98 3.91 16.41
C VAL A 345 -8.52 4.34 16.34
N LEU A 346 -8.00 4.82 17.46
CA LEU A 346 -6.60 5.16 17.59
C LEU A 346 -5.74 3.93 17.32
N LYS A 347 -4.90 4.00 16.27
CA LYS A 347 -3.89 3.01 15.97
C LYS A 347 -2.53 3.54 16.39
N VAL A 348 -1.70 2.66 16.91
CA VAL A 348 -0.29 2.91 17.16
C VAL A 348 0.48 1.94 16.27
N ASP A 349 1.30 2.46 15.39
CA ASP A 349 2.11 1.69 14.46
C ASP A 349 3.59 1.78 14.86
N TYR A 350 4.46 1.15 14.10
CA TYR A 350 5.87 1.00 14.44
C TYR A 350 6.59 2.33 14.63
N GLY A 351 6.36 3.34 13.78
CA GLY A 351 7.03 4.64 13.87
C GLY A 351 6.68 5.40 15.16
N GLN A 352 5.39 5.36 15.60
CA GLN A 352 5.00 5.95 16.87
C GLN A 352 5.62 5.20 18.05
N THR A 353 5.65 3.86 17.99
CA THR A 353 6.25 3.03 19.05
C THR A 353 7.76 3.30 19.18
N GLU A 354 8.45 3.42 18.05
CA GLU A 354 9.88 3.73 17.97
C GLU A 354 10.17 5.14 18.49
N CYS A 355 9.34 6.12 18.12
CA CYS A 355 9.47 7.49 18.60
C CYS A 355 9.24 7.58 20.11
N LEU A 356 8.23 6.88 20.64
CA LEU A 356 8.00 6.80 22.08
C LEU A 356 9.18 6.18 22.82
N ALA A 357 9.78 5.14 22.26
CA ALA A 357 10.95 4.48 22.87
C ALA A 357 12.21 5.36 22.84
N LYS A 358 12.45 6.11 21.75
CA LYS A 358 13.65 6.96 21.58
C LYS A 358 13.53 8.30 22.31
N PHE A 359 12.36 8.96 22.22
CA PHE A 359 12.16 10.33 22.69
C PHE A 359 11.23 10.45 23.91
N GLY A 360 10.60 9.36 24.35
CA GLY A 360 9.68 9.34 25.50
C GLY A 360 8.30 10.00 25.21
N LYS A 361 7.98 10.29 23.96
CA LYS A 361 6.72 10.95 23.55
C LYS A 361 6.12 10.34 22.29
N ASP A 362 4.79 10.35 22.16
CA ASP A 362 4.10 10.13 20.89
C ASP A 362 4.36 11.34 20.00
N PRO A 363 4.80 11.17 18.75
CA PRO A 363 5.12 12.31 17.88
C PRO A 363 3.91 13.08 17.37
N ARG A 364 2.70 12.52 17.49
CA ARG A 364 1.48 13.07 16.86
C ARG A 364 0.91 14.24 17.64
N VAL A 365 0.65 15.33 16.91
CA VAL A 365 -0.06 16.52 17.39
C VAL A 365 -1.34 16.64 16.55
N TYR A 366 -2.47 16.42 17.18
CA TYR A 366 -3.78 16.41 16.53
C TYR A 366 -4.38 17.80 16.38
N GLN A 367 -5.30 17.94 15.43
CA GLN A 367 -5.98 19.21 15.11
C GLN A 367 -4.99 20.33 14.81
N THR A 368 -3.98 20.03 13.99
CA THR A 368 -2.92 20.97 13.62
C THR A 368 -2.60 20.90 12.13
N THR A 369 -2.14 22.03 11.61
CA THR A 369 -1.61 22.13 10.23
C THR A 369 -0.50 23.17 10.16
N VAL A 370 0.33 23.10 9.13
CA VAL A 370 1.32 24.14 8.85
C VAL A 370 0.62 25.38 8.30
N LYS A 371 0.94 26.54 8.85
CA LYS A 371 0.56 27.87 8.37
C LYS A 371 1.64 28.47 7.48
N GLU A 372 2.91 28.31 7.86
CA GLU A 372 4.07 28.88 7.19
C GLU A 372 5.32 28.08 7.49
N PHE A 373 6.22 27.93 6.52
CA PHE A 373 7.59 27.45 6.73
C PHE A 373 8.56 28.61 6.86
N LEU A 374 9.42 28.54 7.86
CA LEU A 374 10.44 29.57 8.15
C LEU A 374 11.75 29.20 7.45
N LYS A 375 12.42 30.19 6.85
CA LYS A 375 13.71 30.00 6.14
C LYS A 375 14.76 30.97 6.64
N ASP A 376 16.02 30.55 6.56
CA ASP A 376 17.17 31.43 6.70
C ASP A 376 17.42 32.23 5.40
N GLU A 377 18.43 33.12 5.42
CA GLU A 377 18.82 33.94 4.27
C GLU A 377 19.32 33.10 3.07
N ALA A 378 19.79 31.86 3.32
CA ALA A 378 20.20 30.89 2.28
C ALA A 378 19.03 30.07 1.73
N GLY A 379 17.80 30.26 2.26
CA GLY A 379 16.61 29.55 1.86
C GLY A 379 16.44 28.17 2.51
N ASN A 380 17.23 27.80 3.52
CA ASN A 380 17.10 26.54 4.21
C ASN A 380 15.98 26.59 5.26
N LEU A 381 15.25 25.49 5.42
CA LEU A 381 14.21 25.33 6.42
C LEU A 381 14.81 25.45 7.84
N THR A 382 14.27 26.35 8.64
CA THR A 382 14.63 26.56 10.05
C THR A 382 13.53 26.18 11.03
N GLY A 383 12.27 26.16 10.56
CA GLY A 383 11.13 25.82 11.38
C GLY A 383 9.81 25.95 10.63
N ALA A 384 8.72 25.72 11.32
CA ALA A 384 7.37 25.91 10.82
C ALA A 384 6.46 26.54 11.87
N VAL A 385 5.63 27.50 11.45
CA VAL A 385 4.52 28.02 12.24
C VAL A 385 3.33 27.03 12.06
N ILE A 386 2.85 26.49 13.17
CA ILE A 386 1.79 25.50 13.20
C ILE A 386 0.56 26.17 13.79
N SER A 387 -0.56 26.06 13.08
CA SER A 387 -1.87 26.56 13.51
C SER A 387 -2.68 25.43 14.10
N THR A 388 -3.33 25.66 15.24
CA THR A 388 -4.31 24.75 15.80
C THR A 388 -5.65 24.89 15.08
N LEU A 389 -6.37 23.76 14.97
CA LEU A 389 -7.62 23.63 14.23
C LEU A 389 -8.77 23.20 15.14
N LYS A 390 -9.99 23.57 14.78
CA LYS A 390 -11.22 23.02 15.36
C LYS A 390 -12.18 22.56 14.26
N PRO A 391 -13.00 21.54 14.53
CA PRO A 391 -14.05 21.15 13.61
C PRO A 391 -15.17 22.20 13.62
N GLU A 392 -15.59 22.64 12.43
CA GLU A 392 -16.74 23.51 12.24
C GLU A 392 -17.64 22.93 11.15
N ARG A 393 -18.94 22.84 11.47
CA ARG A 393 -19.91 22.30 10.52
C ARG A 393 -20.37 23.38 9.58
N ASP A 394 -20.15 23.18 8.29
CA ASP A 394 -20.64 24.05 7.23
C ASP A 394 -22.19 23.96 7.20
N PRO A 395 -22.90 25.08 7.36
CA PRO A 395 -24.36 25.05 7.43
C PRO A 395 -25.03 24.77 6.09
N GLU A 396 -24.38 25.04 4.95
CA GLU A 396 -24.93 24.82 3.61
C GLU A 396 -24.71 23.39 3.13
N THR A 397 -23.50 22.87 3.31
CA THR A 397 -23.12 21.54 2.80
C THR A 397 -23.27 20.42 3.83
N GLY A 398 -23.41 20.79 5.14
CA GLY A 398 -23.45 19.85 6.25
C GLY A 398 -22.10 19.15 6.52
N ARG A 399 -21.03 19.50 5.79
CA ARG A 399 -19.69 18.94 5.96
C ARG A 399 -18.99 19.55 7.16
N THR A 400 -18.15 18.76 7.82
CA THR A 400 -17.27 19.27 8.87
C THR A 400 -15.94 19.67 8.24
N ASN A 401 -15.61 20.96 8.34
CA ASN A 401 -14.35 21.52 7.93
C ASN A 401 -13.46 21.74 9.16
N MET A 402 -12.15 21.63 9.00
CA MET A 402 -11.18 21.99 10.04
C MET A 402 -10.76 23.43 9.81
N VAL A 403 -11.04 24.31 10.77
CA VAL A 403 -10.77 25.75 10.67
C VAL A 403 -9.79 26.21 11.75
N PRO A 404 -8.89 27.18 11.47
CA PRO A 404 -7.96 27.70 12.45
C PRO A 404 -8.66 28.26 13.69
N THR A 405 -8.11 28.00 14.87
CA THR A 405 -8.60 28.58 16.15
C THR A 405 -8.06 29.97 16.40
N GLY A 406 -6.97 30.35 15.73
CA GLY A 406 -6.18 31.54 15.99
C GLY A 406 -4.99 31.30 16.93
N GLU A 407 -4.89 30.13 17.54
CA GLU A 407 -3.72 29.74 18.34
C GLU A 407 -2.65 29.13 17.43
N GLU A 408 -1.39 29.54 17.66
CA GLU A 408 -0.24 29.14 16.86
C GLU A 408 0.95 28.86 17.76
N PHE A 409 1.83 27.96 17.28
CA PHE A 409 3.12 27.70 17.90
C PHE A 409 4.17 27.42 16.83
N THR A 410 5.45 27.61 17.17
CA THR A 410 6.56 27.31 16.25
C THR A 410 7.25 26.01 16.65
N TYR A 411 7.60 25.22 15.65
CA TYR A 411 8.46 24.04 15.81
C TYR A 411 9.71 24.23 14.95
N ASP A 412 10.87 24.21 15.59
CA ASP A 412 12.15 24.31 14.92
C ASP A 412 12.49 22.99 14.23
N CYS A 413 12.62 23.00 12.91
CA CYS A 413 12.94 21.80 12.14
C CYS A 413 13.77 22.16 10.90
N GLN A 414 14.60 21.23 10.45
CA GLN A 414 15.44 21.34 9.26
C GLN A 414 14.95 20.45 8.11
N LEU A 415 14.00 19.55 8.40
CA LEU A 415 13.31 18.74 7.40
C LEU A 415 11.82 18.70 7.66
N ALA A 416 11.03 18.77 6.59
CA ALA A 416 9.60 18.61 6.62
C ALA A 416 9.14 17.66 5.49
N PHE A 417 8.30 16.67 5.82
CA PHE A 417 7.78 15.71 4.86
C PHE A 417 6.27 15.83 4.71
N ILE A 418 5.80 16.18 3.51
CA ILE A 418 4.39 16.32 3.19
C ILE A 418 3.82 14.95 2.82
N ALA A 419 3.05 14.35 3.73
CA ALA A 419 2.38 13.06 3.60
C ALA A 419 0.85 13.23 3.52
N ALA A 420 0.38 14.25 2.80
CA ALA A 420 -1.03 14.67 2.73
C ALA A 420 -1.87 13.89 1.68
N GLY A 421 -1.34 12.80 1.11
CA GLY A 421 -2.00 11.99 0.09
C GLY A 421 -1.87 12.57 -1.32
N PHE A 422 -2.74 12.08 -2.23
CA PHE A 422 -2.66 12.40 -3.65
C PHE A 422 -3.99 12.96 -4.18
N THR A 423 -3.91 13.69 -5.30
CA THR A 423 -5.07 14.37 -5.93
C THR A 423 -5.43 13.78 -7.30
N GLY A 424 -4.92 12.61 -7.65
CA GLY A 424 -5.15 11.95 -8.92
C GLY A 424 -3.88 11.45 -9.59
N CYS A 425 -3.96 11.09 -10.87
CA CYS A 425 -2.81 10.68 -11.65
C CYS A 425 -1.99 11.89 -12.16
N GLU A 426 -0.77 11.64 -12.62
CA GLU A 426 0.01 12.61 -13.35
C GLU A 426 -0.60 12.80 -14.74
N ASN A 427 -0.86 14.06 -15.14
CA ASN A 427 -1.61 14.36 -16.35
C ASN A 427 -0.87 13.97 -17.64
N TYR A 428 0.47 14.07 -17.68
CA TYR A 428 1.24 13.88 -18.90
C TYR A 428 1.02 12.52 -19.58
N VAL A 429 0.82 11.44 -18.79
CA VAL A 429 0.49 10.12 -19.35
C VAL A 429 -0.92 10.12 -19.93
N ALA A 430 -1.89 10.71 -19.22
CA ALA A 430 -3.27 10.82 -19.71
C ALA A 430 -3.33 11.63 -21.00
N ASP A 431 -2.62 12.77 -21.04
CA ASP A 431 -2.54 13.65 -22.22
C ASP A 431 -1.89 12.93 -23.41
N ALA A 432 -0.79 12.17 -23.18
CA ALA A 432 -0.08 11.44 -24.23
C ALA A 432 -0.94 10.34 -24.89
N PHE A 433 -1.83 9.71 -24.12
CA PHE A 433 -2.79 8.72 -24.65
C PHE A 433 -4.11 9.33 -25.09
N GLY A 434 -4.38 10.60 -24.82
CA GLY A 434 -5.65 11.26 -25.13
C GLY A 434 -6.84 10.73 -24.30
N VAL A 435 -6.57 10.21 -23.09
CA VAL A 435 -7.61 9.70 -22.20
C VAL A 435 -8.21 10.82 -21.34
N GLU A 436 -9.54 10.75 -21.16
CA GLU A 436 -10.29 11.73 -20.37
C GLU A 436 -10.04 11.55 -18.87
N LEU A 437 -10.04 12.67 -18.14
CA LEU A 437 -9.94 12.69 -16.68
C LEU A 437 -11.29 13.06 -16.04
N THR A 438 -11.59 12.44 -14.91
CA THR A 438 -12.70 12.83 -14.04
C THR A 438 -12.39 14.17 -13.33
N ALA A 439 -13.40 14.78 -12.74
CA ALA A 439 -13.23 15.99 -11.91
C ALA A 439 -12.28 15.79 -10.70
N ARG A 440 -11.96 14.53 -10.34
CA ARG A 440 -11.01 14.17 -9.28
C ARG A 440 -9.58 13.97 -9.79
N GLY A 441 -9.34 14.14 -11.08
CA GLY A 441 -8.01 13.95 -11.69
C GLY A 441 -7.61 12.49 -11.89
N ASN A 442 -8.55 11.56 -11.88
CA ASN A 442 -8.34 10.16 -12.24
C ASN A 442 -8.81 9.90 -13.67
N VAL A 443 -8.27 8.90 -14.34
CA VAL A 443 -8.72 8.54 -15.69
C VAL A 443 -10.18 8.07 -15.65
N ALA A 444 -10.99 8.65 -16.53
CA ALA A 444 -12.39 8.27 -16.70
C ALA A 444 -12.50 6.92 -17.43
N ASP A 445 -13.43 6.08 -17.01
CA ASP A 445 -13.62 4.76 -17.59
C ASP A 445 -15.07 4.29 -17.55
N HIS A 446 -15.33 3.31 -18.38
CA HIS A 446 -16.51 2.44 -18.29
C HIS A 446 -16.04 0.98 -18.27
N SER A 447 -16.17 0.32 -17.11
CA SER A 447 -15.70 -1.07 -16.92
C SER A 447 -14.24 -1.26 -17.37
N PHE A 448 -13.34 -0.41 -16.87
CA PHE A 448 -11.91 -0.33 -17.19
C PHE A 448 -11.53 0.18 -18.59
N LYS A 449 -12.48 0.36 -19.51
CA LYS A 449 -12.27 0.91 -20.85
C LYS A 449 -12.25 2.43 -20.81
N THR A 450 -11.25 3.05 -21.41
CA THR A 450 -11.19 4.51 -21.56
C THR A 450 -11.99 4.97 -22.78
N ASN A 451 -12.01 6.27 -23.05
CA ASN A 451 -12.54 6.86 -24.30
C ASN A 451 -11.68 6.52 -25.53
N VAL A 452 -10.45 6.00 -25.37
CA VAL A 452 -9.57 5.63 -26.47
C VAL A 452 -9.64 4.12 -26.70
N GLU A 453 -9.87 3.72 -27.97
CA GLU A 453 -9.98 2.31 -28.34
C GLU A 453 -8.72 1.54 -27.92
N LYS A 454 -8.87 0.29 -27.45
CA LYS A 454 -7.86 -0.64 -26.92
C LYS A 454 -7.03 -0.13 -25.71
N VAL A 455 -7.35 1.05 -25.15
CA VAL A 455 -6.71 1.59 -23.96
C VAL A 455 -7.60 1.36 -22.74
N PHE A 456 -7.04 0.68 -21.76
CA PHE A 456 -7.68 0.33 -20.50
C PHE A 456 -6.97 1.02 -19.33
N VAL A 457 -7.63 1.12 -18.18
CA VAL A 457 -7.07 1.73 -16.97
C VAL A 457 -7.50 0.97 -15.74
N CYS A 458 -6.59 0.80 -14.75
CA CYS A 458 -6.94 0.20 -13.46
C CYS A 458 -6.06 0.70 -12.30
N GLY A 459 -6.42 0.30 -11.10
CA GLY A 459 -5.75 0.69 -9.87
C GLY A 459 -5.95 2.16 -9.52
N ASP A 460 -4.99 2.74 -8.82
CA ASP A 460 -5.13 4.11 -8.30
C ASP A 460 -5.22 5.17 -9.40
N MET A 461 -4.76 4.89 -10.62
CA MET A 461 -4.93 5.79 -11.75
C MET A 461 -6.40 5.99 -12.14
N ARG A 462 -7.22 4.96 -11.91
CA ARG A 462 -8.65 4.92 -12.14
C ARG A 462 -9.46 5.35 -10.92
N ARG A 463 -9.21 4.76 -9.75
CA ARG A 463 -10.03 4.94 -8.55
C ARG A 463 -9.55 6.01 -7.58
N GLY A 464 -8.35 6.53 -7.77
CA GLY A 464 -7.63 7.32 -6.78
C GLY A 464 -6.85 6.45 -5.79
N GLN A 465 -6.08 7.09 -4.90
CA GLN A 465 -5.25 6.37 -3.92
C GLN A 465 -6.08 5.35 -3.13
N SER A 466 -5.53 4.14 -2.99
CA SER A 466 -6.23 3.03 -2.35
C SER A 466 -5.26 2.03 -1.72
N LEU A 467 -5.79 0.96 -1.13
CA LEU A 467 -5.00 -0.10 -0.53
C LEU A 467 -4.43 -1.06 -1.61
N VAL A 468 -3.31 -1.71 -1.29
CA VAL A 468 -2.68 -2.71 -2.17
C VAL A 468 -3.66 -3.77 -2.69
N VAL A 469 -4.56 -4.25 -1.84
CA VAL A 469 -5.59 -5.24 -2.20
C VAL A 469 -6.58 -4.73 -3.26
N TRP A 470 -6.86 -3.43 -3.30
CA TRP A 470 -7.67 -2.83 -4.35
C TRP A 470 -6.91 -2.74 -5.67
N GLY A 471 -5.63 -2.36 -5.63
CA GLY A 471 -4.78 -2.36 -6.81
C GLY A 471 -4.71 -3.75 -7.46
N LEU A 472 -4.51 -4.80 -6.64
CA LEU A 472 -4.48 -6.18 -7.09
C LEU A 472 -5.82 -6.64 -7.66
N ARG A 473 -6.94 -6.32 -6.97
CA ARG A 473 -8.28 -6.65 -7.44
C ARG A 473 -8.58 -6.01 -8.79
N GLU A 474 -8.37 -4.70 -8.89
CA GLU A 474 -8.64 -3.98 -10.15
C GLU A 474 -7.76 -4.46 -11.29
N GLY A 475 -6.50 -4.85 -11.01
CA GLY A 475 -5.64 -5.47 -12.01
C GLY A 475 -6.20 -6.79 -12.53
N ARG A 476 -6.71 -7.66 -11.64
CA ARG A 476 -7.39 -8.90 -12.01
C ARG A 476 -8.66 -8.63 -12.84
N ASP A 477 -9.52 -7.77 -12.34
CA ASP A 477 -10.82 -7.50 -12.97
C ASP A 477 -10.61 -6.80 -14.34
N CYS A 478 -9.62 -5.91 -14.46
CA CYS A 478 -9.22 -5.29 -15.73
C CYS A 478 -8.64 -6.32 -16.71
N ALA A 479 -7.81 -7.25 -16.25
CA ALA A 479 -7.27 -8.32 -17.10
C ALA A 479 -8.37 -9.14 -17.75
N ALA A 480 -9.48 -9.42 -17.03
CA ALA A 480 -10.63 -10.11 -17.57
C ALA A 480 -11.34 -9.29 -18.69
N GLU A 481 -11.43 -7.96 -18.53
CA GLU A 481 -11.99 -7.10 -19.58
C GLU A 481 -11.09 -6.99 -20.82
N VAL A 482 -9.76 -6.93 -20.61
CA VAL A 482 -8.78 -6.95 -21.71
C VAL A 482 -8.84 -8.29 -22.46
N ASP A 483 -8.86 -9.43 -21.75
CA ASP A 483 -9.00 -10.75 -22.38
C ASP A 483 -10.31 -10.86 -23.18
N ARG A 484 -11.43 -10.37 -22.64
CA ARG A 484 -12.72 -10.33 -23.36
C ARG A 484 -12.64 -9.47 -24.61
N TYR A 485 -11.97 -8.34 -24.56
CA TYR A 485 -11.75 -7.48 -25.72
C TYR A 485 -10.93 -8.19 -26.81
N LEU A 486 -9.83 -8.85 -26.43
CA LEU A 486 -8.91 -9.49 -27.35
C LEU A 486 -9.44 -10.80 -27.96
N MET A 487 -10.22 -11.56 -27.19
CA MET A 487 -10.64 -12.93 -27.54
C MET A 487 -12.15 -13.06 -27.83
N GLY A 488 -12.95 -12.03 -27.49
CA GLY A 488 -14.41 -12.10 -27.56
C GLY A 488 -15.08 -12.77 -26.35
N TYR A 489 -14.29 -13.41 -25.47
CA TYR A 489 -14.74 -14.04 -24.22
C TYR A 489 -13.59 -14.06 -23.21
N THR A 490 -13.87 -14.41 -21.96
CA THR A 490 -12.83 -14.59 -20.94
C THR A 490 -13.07 -15.81 -20.06
N ASN A 491 -12.00 -16.41 -19.58
CA ASN A 491 -11.97 -17.47 -18.57
C ASN A 491 -11.25 -17.00 -17.28
N LEU A 492 -10.95 -15.69 -17.17
CA LEU A 492 -10.29 -15.09 -15.99
C LEU A 492 -11.30 -14.75 -14.90
#